data_1779df1b63a3f39126789455dc485372
#
_entry.id   1779df1b63a3f39126789455dc485372
#
_cell.length_a   1.000
_cell.length_b   1.000
_cell.length_c   1.000
_cell.angle_alpha   90.00
_cell.angle_beta   90.00
_cell.angle_gamma   90.00
#
_symmetry.space_group_name_H-M   'P 1'
#
loop_
_entity.id
_entity.type
_entity.pdbx_description
1 polymer ?
#
loop_
_entity_poly.entity_id
_entity_poly.type
_entity_poly.pdbx_seq_one_letter_code
_entity_poly.pdbx_strand_id
1 'polypeptide(L)'
;MHTASILITGCSSGIGYHTAHGLRRRGYRVFATARGDEDVQRLASEELESLALDLDSSKSIRRAVDTVLERTGGRIYALINNGAFGLPGAVEDLSREALRAQFETNVFGTQELTNLILPAMRQHNEGRIIQISSLLGIVCLAYRGAYSASKFALEAL
;
A
#
# COMPACT_ATOMS: atom_id res chain seq x y z
N MET A 1 19.62 -13.87 14.06
CA MET A 1 18.83 -12.61 14.05
C MET A 1 17.77 -12.74 12.97
N HIS A 2 16.50 -12.49 13.30
CA HIS A 2 15.45 -12.50 12.27
C HIS A 2 15.59 -11.23 11.42
N THR A 3 15.65 -11.40 10.09
CA THR A 3 15.62 -10.27 9.15
C THR A 3 14.28 -9.59 9.25
N ALA A 4 14.23 -8.29 9.50
CA ALA A 4 13.00 -7.53 9.62
C ALA A 4 12.22 -7.54 8.28
N SER A 5 10.94 -7.94 8.35
CA SER A 5 10.06 -8.11 7.19
C SER A 5 9.22 -6.87 6.95
N ILE A 6 9.15 -6.40 5.71
CA ILE A 6 8.44 -5.18 5.32
C ILE A 6 7.48 -5.51 4.17
N LEU A 7 6.22 -5.12 4.32
CA LEU A 7 5.21 -5.18 3.26
C LEU A 7 5.06 -3.80 2.61
N ILE A 8 5.11 -3.74 1.28
CA ILE A 8 4.98 -2.49 0.53
C ILE A 8 3.91 -2.65 -0.54
N THR A 9 2.96 -1.71 -0.61
CA THR A 9 1.94 -1.69 -1.66
C THR A 9 2.34 -0.83 -2.85
N GLY A 10 1.88 -1.21 -4.06
CA GLY A 10 2.07 -0.42 -5.27
C GLY A 10 3.52 -0.36 -5.75
N CYS A 11 4.18 -1.52 -5.85
CA CYS A 11 5.58 -1.64 -6.26
C CYS A 11 5.79 -1.81 -7.77
N SER A 12 4.74 -1.72 -8.59
CA SER A 12 4.88 -1.84 -10.05
C SER A 12 5.77 -0.76 -10.67
N SER A 13 5.84 0.43 -10.05
CA SER A 13 6.65 1.54 -10.56
C SER A 13 6.91 2.59 -9.47
N GLY A 14 7.65 3.65 -9.81
CA GLY A 14 7.80 4.87 -9.01
C GLY A 14 8.35 4.63 -7.60
N ILE A 15 7.75 5.31 -6.61
CA ILE A 15 8.22 5.33 -5.23
C ILE A 15 8.25 3.92 -4.63
N GLY A 16 7.18 3.14 -4.77
CA GLY A 16 7.09 1.80 -4.22
C GLY A 16 8.18 0.87 -4.75
N TYR A 17 8.39 0.89 -6.07
CA TYR A 17 9.44 0.11 -6.74
C TYR A 17 10.84 0.43 -6.20
N HIS A 18 11.22 1.71 -6.22
CA HIS A 18 12.54 2.14 -5.74
C HIS A 18 12.74 1.91 -4.25
N THR A 19 11.67 2.05 -3.45
CA THR A 19 11.69 1.79 -2.01
C THR A 19 11.91 0.30 -1.74
N ALA A 20 11.21 -0.60 -2.45
CA ALA A 20 11.35 -2.04 -2.30
C ALA A 20 12.80 -2.48 -2.56
N HIS A 21 13.39 -2.07 -3.67
CA HIS A 21 14.79 -2.37 -3.99
C HIS A 21 15.77 -1.71 -3.01
N GLY A 22 15.51 -0.47 -2.59
CA GLY A 22 16.34 0.24 -1.63
C GLY A 22 16.41 -0.44 -0.27
N LEU A 23 15.28 -0.93 0.22
CA LEU A 23 15.18 -1.66 1.49
C LEU A 23 15.80 -3.05 1.40
N ARG A 24 15.57 -3.77 0.30
CA ARG A 24 16.23 -5.05 0.06
C ARG A 24 17.76 -4.93 0.09
N ARG A 25 18.34 -3.93 -0.59
CA ARG A 25 19.79 -3.68 -0.56
C ARG A 25 20.33 -3.36 0.84
N ARG A 26 19.47 -2.88 1.76
CA ARG A 26 19.81 -2.65 3.17
C ARG A 26 19.64 -3.88 4.05
N GLY A 27 19.31 -5.03 3.48
CA GLY A 27 19.18 -6.30 4.19
C GLY A 27 17.82 -6.57 4.80
N TYR A 28 16.77 -5.79 4.46
CA TYR A 28 15.40 -6.10 4.86
C TYR A 28 14.81 -7.21 3.97
N ARG A 29 13.94 -8.02 4.55
CA ARG A 29 13.08 -8.93 3.80
C ARG A 29 11.87 -8.15 3.30
N VAL A 30 11.75 -7.99 1.99
CA VAL A 30 10.74 -7.11 1.40
C VAL A 30 9.69 -7.92 0.63
N PHE A 31 8.43 -7.77 1.01
CA PHE A 31 7.27 -8.23 0.27
C PHE A 31 6.75 -7.07 -0.59
N ALA A 32 7.07 -7.09 -1.86
CA ALA A 32 6.66 -6.08 -2.83
C ALA A 32 5.36 -6.49 -3.50
N THR A 33 4.35 -5.62 -3.52
CA THR A 33 3.07 -5.98 -4.11
C THR A 33 2.68 -5.12 -5.30
N ALA A 34 1.98 -5.75 -6.25
CA ALA A 34 1.41 -5.11 -7.43
C ALA A 34 0.04 -5.74 -7.76
N ARG A 35 -0.79 -5.05 -8.56
CA ARG A 35 -2.10 -5.57 -8.97
C ARG A 35 -2.02 -6.60 -10.08
N GLY A 36 -1.19 -6.30 -11.10
CA GLY A 36 -1.06 -7.13 -12.30
C GLY A 36 -0.06 -8.26 -12.10
N ASP A 37 -0.41 -9.44 -12.60
CA ASP A 37 0.45 -10.62 -12.51
C ASP A 37 1.79 -10.43 -13.25
N GLU A 38 1.82 -9.67 -14.33
CA GLU A 38 3.05 -9.33 -15.06
C GLU A 38 4.02 -8.54 -14.18
N ASP A 39 3.53 -7.56 -13.44
CA ASP A 39 4.34 -6.79 -12.50
C ASP A 39 4.83 -7.65 -11.34
N VAL A 40 3.99 -8.55 -10.83
CA VAL A 40 4.37 -9.51 -9.78
C VAL A 40 5.49 -10.42 -10.27
N GLN A 41 5.39 -10.95 -11.49
CA GLN A 41 6.42 -11.79 -12.09
C GLN A 41 7.73 -11.02 -12.34
N ARG A 42 7.63 -9.79 -12.84
CA ARG A 42 8.79 -8.92 -13.03
C ARG A 42 9.52 -8.65 -11.71
N LEU A 43 8.79 -8.25 -10.66
CA LEU A 43 9.36 -8.03 -9.33
C LEU A 43 10.03 -9.30 -8.76
N ALA A 44 9.43 -10.47 -9.00
CA ALA A 44 10.01 -11.75 -8.63
C ALA A 44 11.32 -12.04 -9.38
N SER A 45 11.36 -11.75 -10.68
CA SER A 45 12.58 -11.91 -11.49
C SER A 45 13.73 -10.99 -11.06
N GLU A 46 13.39 -9.89 -10.38
CA GLU A 46 14.32 -8.93 -9.78
C GLU A 46 14.68 -9.30 -8.32
N GLU A 47 14.41 -10.57 -7.93
CA GLU A 47 14.72 -11.16 -6.63
C GLU A 47 13.98 -10.51 -5.43
N LEU A 48 12.81 -9.92 -5.63
CA LEU A 48 11.91 -9.49 -4.55
C LEU A 48 10.90 -10.60 -4.24
N GLU A 49 10.56 -10.79 -2.97
CA GLU A 49 9.36 -11.56 -2.65
C GLU A 49 8.14 -10.74 -3.09
N SER A 50 7.46 -11.20 -4.13
CA SER A 50 6.36 -10.45 -4.74
C SER A 50 5.01 -11.17 -4.58
N LEU A 51 3.94 -10.38 -4.45
CA LEU A 51 2.58 -10.86 -4.25
C LEU A 51 1.60 -9.99 -5.03
N ALA A 52 0.53 -10.61 -5.53
CA ALA A 52 -0.61 -9.87 -6.04
C ALA A 52 -1.40 -9.24 -4.88
N LEU A 53 -1.63 -7.93 -4.97
CA LEU A 53 -2.47 -7.19 -4.03
C LEU A 53 -3.20 -6.07 -4.75
N ASP A 54 -4.53 -6.16 -4.73
CA ASP A 54 -5.44 -5.12 -5.19
C ASP A 54 -6.16 -4.53 -3.98
N LEU A 55 -5.97 -3.23 -3.76
CA LEU A 55 -6.58 -2.51 -2.64
C LEU A 55 -8.10 -2.32 -2.80
N ASP A 56 -8.65 -2.51 -3.99
CA ASP A 56 -10.10 -2.48 -4.21
C ASP A 56 -10.79 -3.83 -3.92
N SER A 57 -10.01 -4.83 -3.47
CA SER A 57 -10.52 -6.17 -3.23
C SER A 57 -10.15 -6.70 -1.85
N SER A 58 -11.09 -6.70 -0.92
CA SER A 58 -10.92 -7.30 0.42
C SER A 58 -10.40 -8.73 0.36
N LYS A 59 -10.82 -9.51 -0.65
CA LYS A 59 -10.32 -10.87 -0.85
C LYS A 59 -8.84 -10.88 -1.20
N SER A 60 -8.40 -9.97 -2.07
CA SER A 60 -6.99 -9.82 -2.45
C SER A 60 -6.14 -9.38 -1.26
N ILE A 61 -6.62 -8.38 -0.51
CA ILE A 61 -5.96 -7.87 0.69
C ILE A 61 -5.76 -8.99 1.72
N ARG A 62 -6.82 -9.72 2.08
CA ARG A 62 -6.75 -10.83 3.05
C ARG A 62 -5.77 -11.91 2.61
N ARG A 63 -5.84 -12.36 1.36
CA ARG A 63 -4.93 -13.36 0.82
C ARG A 63 -3.47 -12.92 0.90
N ALA A 64 -3.18 -11.66 0.57
CA ALA A 64 -1.82 -11.13 0.66
C ALA A 64 -1.33 -11.08 2.11
N VAL A 65 -2.15 -10.62 3.05
CA VAL A 65 -1.83 -10.58 4.48
C VAL A 65 -1.57 -11.99 5.01
N ASP A 66 -2.46 -12.94 4.75
CA ASP A 66 -2.32 -14.33 5.20
C ASP A 66 -1.00 -14.93 4.70
N THR A 67 -0.68 -14.72 3.42
CA THR A 67 0.58 -15.20 2.82
C THR A 67 1.81 -14.57 3.48
N VAL A 68 1.77 -13.25 3.74
CA VAL A 68 2.90 -12.56 4.41
C VAL A 68 3.07 -13.06 5.84
N LEU A 69 1.98 -13.16 6.60
CA LEU A 69 2.03 -13.62 7.99
C LEU A 69 2.49 -15.08 8.09
N GLU A 70 2.01 -15.96 7.21
CA GLU A 70 2.48 -17.34 7.11
C GLU A 70 3.99 -17.41 6.87
N ARG A 71 4.49 -16.69 5.85
CA ARG A 71 5.91 -16.70 5.47
C ARG A 71 6.84 -16.05 6.49
N THR A 72 6.30 -15.20 7.35
CA THR A 72 7.07 -14.49 8.40
C THR A 72 6.90 -15.07 9.79
N GLY A 73 6.09 -16.14 9.94
CA GLY A 73 5.72 -16.68 11.24
C GLY A 73 4.97 -15.67 12.11
N GLY A 74 4.12 -14.86 11.48
CA GLY A 74 3.31 -13.81 12.14
C GLY A 74 4.09 -12.53 12.48
N ARG A 75 5.33 -12.36 12.02
CA ARG A 75 6.15 -11.19 12.33
C ARG A 75 6.29 -10.27 11.14
N ILE A 76 5.74 -9.07 11.27
CA ILE A 76 5.88 -7.99 10.30
C ILE A 76 6.41 -6.74 11.00
N TYR A 77 7.56 -6.25 10.54
CA TYR A 77 8.21 -5.08 11.13
C TYR A 77 7.62 -3.76 10.61
N ALA A 78 7.33 -3.69 9.30
CA ALA A 78 6.75 -2.48 8.73
C ALA A 78 5.74 -2.77 7.64
N LEU A 79 4.71 -1.92 7.56
CA LEU A 79 3.79 -1.77 6.44
C LEU A 79 4.01 -0.40 5.80
N ILE A 80 4.30 -0.37 4.50
CA ILE A 80 4.39 0.87 3.72
C ILE A 80 3.21 0.92 2.76
N ASN A 81 2.23 1.71 3.09
CA ASN A 81 1.05 1.99 2.28
C ASN A 81 1.41 3.03 1.21
N ASN A 82 1.87 2.56 0.06
CA ASN A 82 2.25 3.40 -1.06
C ASN A 82 1.27 3.29 -2.24
N GLY A 83 0.58 2.16 -2.38
CA GLY A 83 -0.37 1.93 -3.46
C GLY A 83 -1.51 2.96 -3.45
N ALA A 84 -1.61 3.72 -4.52
CA ALA A 84 -2.62 4.76 -4.70
C ALA A 84 -2.72 5.15 -6.17
N PHE A 85 -3.80 5.82 -6.54
CA PHE A 85 -3.89 6.54 -7.80
C PHE A 85 -4.51 7.92 -7.59
N GLY A 86 -4.37 8.81 -8.58
CA GLY A 86 -4.96 10.13 -8.54
C GLY A 86 -5.93 10.34 -9.71
N LEU A 87 -7.20 10.61 -9.41
CA LEU A 87 -8.22 10.94 -10.39
C LEU A 87 -8.25 12.46 -10.61
N PRO A 88 -7.85 12.97 -11.78
CA PRO A 88 -8.01 14.37 -12.13
C PRO A 88 -9.44 14.64 -12.66
N GLY A 89 -9.93 15.85 -12.48
CA GLY A 89 -11.21 16.30 -13.03
C GLY A 89 -11.73 17.53 -12.30
N ALA A 90 -12.59 18.32 -12.96
CA ALA A 90 -13.36 19.35 -12.30
C ALA A 90 -14.32 18.70 -11.30
N VAL A 91 -14.56 19.32 -10.16
CA VAL A 91 -15.41 18.72 -9.11
C VAL A 91 -16.83 18.45 -9.62
N GLU A 92 -17.36 19.30 -10.49
CA GLU A 92 -18.67 19.16 -11.11
C GLU A 92 -18.77 17.97 -12.07
N ASP A 93 -17.65 17.51 -12.65
CA ASP A 93 -17.57 16.37 -13.57
C ASP A 93 -17.35 15.03 -12.85
N LEU A 94 -17.03 15.04 -11.55
CA LEU A 94 -16.74 13.85 -10.79
C LEU A 94 -18.03 13.15 -10.34
N SER A 95 -18.34 12.02 -10.97
CA SER A 95 -19.48 11.19 -10.55
C SER A 95 -19.26 10.58 -9.17
N ARG A 96 -20.35 10.12 -8.55
CA ARG A 96 -20.27 9.39 -7.27
C ARG A 96 -19.42 8.13 -7.37
N GLU A 97 -19.50 7.43 -8.51
CA GLU A 97 -18.73 6.22 -8.79
C GLU A 97 -17.23 6.52 -8.88
N ALA A 98 -16.87 7.63 -9.55
CA ALA A 98 -15.50 8.10 -9.66
C ALA A 98 -14.90 8.45 -8.28
N LEU A 99 -15.68 9.15 -7.44
CA LEU A 99 -15.27 9.44 -6.05
C LEU A 99 -15.13 8.18 -5.21
N ARG A 100 -16.06 7.23 -5.34
CA ARG A 100 -15.98 5.94 -4.64
C ARG A 100 -14.72 5.18 -5.03
N ALA A 101 -14.43 5.05 -6.32
CA ALA A 101 -13.23 4.38 -6.80
C ALA A 101 -11.95 5.01 -6.24
N GLN A 102 -11.88 6.35 -6.20
CA GLN A 102 -10.75 7.05 -5.60
C GLN A 102 -10.57 6.71 -4.12
N PHE A 103 -11.66 6.67 -3.36
CA PHE A 103 -11.63 6.37 -1.93
C PHE A 103 -11.44 4.87 -1.66
N GLU A 104 -12.00 4.01 -2.50
CA GLU A 104 -11.88 2.55 -2.34
C GLU A 104 -10.42 2.13 -2.28
N THR A 105 -9.63 2.52 -3.29
CA THR A 105 -8.19 2.24 -3.31
C THR A 105 -7.42 3.02 -2.24
N ASN A 106 -7.56 4.36 -2.23
CA ASN A 106 -6.63 5.22 -1.48
C ASN A 106 -6.90 5.22 0.03
N VAL A 107 -8.14 4.96 0.45
CA VAL A 107 -8.58 5.09 1.85
C VAL A 107 -9.03 3.74 2.41
N PHE A 108 -10.09 3.16 1.85
CA PHE A 108 -10.72 1.99 2.46
C PHE A 108 -9.84 0.75 2.37
N GLY A 109 -9.28 0.44 1.21
CA GLY A 109 -8.37 -0.70 1.04
C GLY A 109 -7.08 -0.53 1.85
N THR A 110 -6.53 0.68 1.88
CA THR A 110 -5.36 1.02 2.70
C THR A 110 -5.65 0.82 4.19
N GLN A 111 -6.81 1.27 4.66
CA GLN A 111 -7.21 1.11 6.05
C GLN A 111 -7.52 -0.36 6.39
N GLU A 112 -8.19 -1.10 5.51
CA GLU A 112 -8.43 -2.54 5.71
C GLU A 112 -7.12 -3.31 5.85
N LEU A 113 -6.17 -3.07 4.95
CA LEU A 113 -4.84 -3.68 5.01
C LEU A 113 -4.13 -3.37 6.33
N THR A 114 -4.17 -2.11 6.75
CA THR A 114 -3.58 -1.66 8.02
C THR A 114 -4.21 -2.40 9.20
N ASN A 115 -5.53 -2.49 9.24
CA ASN A 115 -6.26 -3.17 10.32
C ASN A 115 -5.95 -4.67 10.40
N LEU A 116 -5.69 -5.33 9.28
CA LEU A 116 -5.34 -6.74 9.22
C LEU A 116 -3.90 -7.02 9.67
N ILE A 117 -2.99 -6.07 9.48
CA ILE A 117 -1.56 -6.19 9.89
C ILE A 117 -1.36 -5.82 11.37
N LEU A 118 -2.09 -4.86 11.89
CA LEU A 118 -1.93 -4.35 13.26
C LEU A 118 -1.93 -5.41 14.37
N PRO A 119 -2.80 -6.45 14.35
CA PRO A 119 -2.76 -7.49 15.38
C PRO A 119 -1.41 -8.21 15.49
N ALA A 120 -0.77 -8.51 14.36
CA ALA A 120 0.54 -9.14 14.33
C ALA A 120 1.63 -8.23 14.93
N MET A 121 1.60 -6.93 14.61
CA MET A 121 2.51 -5.95 15.20
C MET A 121 2.32 -5.81 16.72
N ARG A 122 1.07 -5.78 17.19
CA ARG A 122 0.75 -5.72 18.62
C ARG A 122 1.22 -6.96 19.38
N GLN A 123 1.00 -8.15 18.79
CA GLN A 123 1.41 -9.42 19.41
C GLN A 123 2.92 -9.46 19.69
N HIS A 124 3.72 -8.83 18.84
CA HIS A 124 5.17 -8.79 18.96
C HIS A 124 5.70 -7.50 19.61
N ASN A 125 4.80 -6.59 20.01
CA ASN A 125 5.11 -5.26 20.55
C ASN A 125 6.12 -4.49 19.68
N GLU A 126 6.04 -4.69 18.38
CA GLU A 126 6.93 -4.10 17.38
C GLU A 126 6.17 -3.87 16.07
N GLY A 127 6.31 -2.67 15.50
CA GLY A 127 5.72 -2.37 14.20
C GLY A 127 5.94 -0.93 13.77
N ARG A 128 5.84 -0.68 12.47
CA ARG A 128 5.86 0.64 11.85
C ARG A 128 4.84 0.66 10.74
N ILE A 129 4.00 1.69 10.72
CA ILE A 129 3.08 1.96 9.60
C ILE A 129 3.52 3.26 8.96
N ILE A 130 3.79 3.22 7.67
CA ILE A 130 4.20 4.38 6.88
C ILE A 130 3.15 4.60 5.81
N GLN A 131 2.47 5.75 5.89
CA GLN A 131 1.50 6.18 4.89
C GLN A 131 2.19 7.11 3.89
N ILE A 132 2.18 6.75 2.61
CA ILE A 132 2.66 7.65 1.57
C ILE A 132 1.52 8.59 1.20
N SER A 133 1.57 9.76 1.81
CA SER A 133 0.63 10.83 1.57
C SER A 133 1.01 11.65 0.32
N SER A 134 0.73 12.92 0.34
CA SER A 134 1.02 13.85 -0.74
C SER A 134 1.04 15.26 -0.19
N LEU A 135 1.69 16.19 -0.90
CA LEU A 135 1.45 17.63 -0.67
C LEU A 135 -0.05 17.95 -0.76
N LEU A 136 -0.79 17.22 -1.61
CA LEU A 136 -2.25 17.34 -1.76
C LEU A 136 -3.06 16.72 -0.61
N GLY A 137 -2.42 16.20 0.41
CA GLY A 137 -3.02 15.87 1.71
C GLY A 137 -3.01 17.04 2.70
N ILE A 138 -2.34 18.16 2.34
CA ILE A 138 -2.19 19.35 3.18
C ILE A 138 -2.77 20.58 2.48
N VAL A 139 -2.62 20.67 1.15
CA VAL A 139 -3.16 21.74 0.32
C VAL A 139 -3.93 21.16 -0.86
N CYS A 140 -4.89 21.93 -1.40
CA CYS A 140 -5.68 21.50 -2.57
C CYS A 140 -5.18 22.19 -3.84
N LEU A 141 -5.28 21.49 -4.96
CA LEU A 141 -5.09 22.06 -6.30
C LEU A 141 -6.36 21.95 -7.14
N ALA A 142 -6.54 22.88 -8.05
CA ALA A 142 -7.60 22.80 -9.06
C ALA A 142 -7.49 21.46 -9.82
N TYR A 143 -8.62 20.90 -10.19
CA TYR A 143 -8.74 19.60 -10.88
C TYR A 143 -8.17 18.39 -10.14
N ARG A 144 -7.91 18.49 -8.83
CA ARG A 144 -7.39 17.41 -7.99
C ARG A 144 -8.27 17.12 -6.77
N GLY A 145 -9.51 17.59 -6.76
CA GLY A 145 -10.40 17.52 -5.60
C GLY A 145 -10.58 16.12 -5.03
N ALA A 146 -10.90 15.13 -5.86
CA ALA A 146 -11.08 13.74 -5.42
C ALA A 146 -9.79 13.15 -4.79
N TYR A 147 -8.65 13.35 -5.45
CA TYR A 147 -7.37 12.90 -4.95
C TYR A 147 -6.97 13.61 -3.65
N SER A 148 -7.09 14.95 -3.63
CA SER A 148 -6.81 15.73 -2.41
C SER A 148 -7.67 15.24 -1.25
N ALA A 149 -8.98 15.09 -1.44
CA ALA A 149 -9.90 14.60 -0.41
C ALA A 149 -9.46 13.24 0.14
N SER A 150 -9.04 12.30 -0.74
CA SER A 150 -8.54 10.99 -0.31
C SER A 150 -7.23 11.09 0.50
N LYS A 151 -6.34 12.01 0.15
CA LYS A 151 -5.08 12.21 0.87
C LYS A 151 -5.28 12.96 2.19
N PHE A 152 -6.20 13.92 2.26
CA PHE A 152 -6.62 14.52 3.54
C PHE A 152 -7.24 13.49 4.48
N ALA A 153 -8.07 12.57 3.96
CA ALA A 153 -8.60 11.47 4.76
C ALA A 153 -7.47 10.57 5.30
N LEU A 154 -6.45 10.31 4.49
CA LEU A 154 -5.30 9.50 4.89
C LEU A 154 -4.45 10.17 5.98
N GLU A 155 -4.32 11.51 5.95
CA GLU A 155 -3.65 12.28 7.01
C GLU A 155 -4.40 12.22 8.35
N ALA A 156 -5.73 12.05 8.30
CA ALA A 156 -6.56 11.97 9.50
C ALA A 156 -6.55 10.58 10.16
N LEU A 157 -6.21 9.52 9.42
CA LEU A 157 -6.18 8.13 9.87
C LEU A 157 -4.81 7.71 10.41
#